data_5ea4ce43a5d68b7b7e375c9d28d94edf
#
_entry.id   5ea4ce43a5d68b7b7e375c9d28d94edf
#
_cell.length_a   1.000
_cell.length_b   1.000
_cell.length_c   1.000
_cell.angle_alpha   90.00
_cell.angle_beta   90.00
_cell.angle_gamma   90.00
#
_symmetry.space_group_name_H-M   'P 1'
#
loop_
_entity.id
_entity.type
_entity.pdbx_description
1 polymer ?
#
loop_
_entity_poly.entity_id
_entity_poly.type
_entity_poly.pdbx_seq_one_letter_code
_entity_poly.pdbx_strand_id
1 'polypeptide(L)'
;LGDSVSTAARIESKCKEYGCLLLVGEATYDLTKDDFFYLKVDELAVKGKTIGIRIYTVLSEMDWMMKNTDWAMAETQHERMHEYYSNQRFDDAIRLCNDLMNEFDGKMKNYYTMWIERCEFMKTQPLEPDWNGVFIATTKLKKSKKCLDMDQFLVYSMLVDWF
;
A
#
# COMPACT_ATOMS: atom_id res chain seq x y z
N LEU A 1 25.48 -3.79 6.72
CA LEU A 1 24.51 -3.21 7.69
C LEU A 1 23.77 -1.96 7.16
N GLY A 2 24.22 -1.31 6.06
CA GLY A 2 23.62 -0.04 5.60
C GLY A 2 22.36 -0.16 4.77
N ASP A 3 22.21 -1.17 3.94
CA ASP A 3 21.15 -1.22 2.90
C ASP A 3 19.77 -1.63 3.49
N SER A 4 19.74 -2.58 4.40
CA SER A 4 18.51 -3.04 5.06
C SER A 4 17.92 -1.96 5.99
N VAL A 5 18.76 -1.27 6.77
CA VAL A 5 18.32 -0.18 7.66
C VAL A 5 17.78 1.00 6.86
N SER A 6 18.42 1.34 5.76
CA SER A 6 17.99 2.42 4.89
C SER A 6 16.66 2.07 4.18
N THR A 7 16.45 0.81 3.85
CA THR A 7 15.20 0.31 3.26
C THR A 7 14.07 0.34 4.29
N ALA A 8 14.30 -0.13 5.51
CA ALA A 8 13.33 -0.10 6.60
C ALA A 8 12.86 1.33 6.92
N ALA A 9 13.78 2.29 7.05
CA ALA A 9 13.45 3.69 7.29
C ALA A 9 12.61 4.31 6.15
N ARG A 10 12.86 3.92 4.90
CA ARG A 10 12.06 4.36 3.75
C ARG A 10 10.64 3.78 3.81
N ILE A 11 10.50 2.50 4.13
CA ILE A 11 9.21 1.83 4.27
C ILE A 11 8.42 2.45 5.42
N GLU A 12 9.05 2.67 6.57
CA GLU A 12 8.41 3.30 7.73
C GLU A 12 7.84 4.69 7.38
N SER A 13 8.63 5.53 6.71
CA SER A 13 8.16 6.85 6.29
C SER A 13 6.93 6.80 5.38
N LYS A 14 6.67 5.68 4.72
CA LYS A 14 5.54 5.47 3.83
C LYS A 14 4.25 5.04 4.55
N CYS A 15 4.32 4.54 5.79
CA CYS A 15 3.12 4.17 6.54
C CYS A 15 2.11 5.32 6.62
N LYS A 16 2.58 6.55 6.88
CA LYS A 16 1.73 7.75 6.92
C LYS A 16 1.16 8.11 5.55
N GLU A 17 1.96 7.98 4.50
CA GLU A 17 1.56 8.32 3.14
C GLU A 17 0.45 7.39 2.65
N TYR A 18 0.60 6.10 2.91
CA TYR A 18 -0.38 5.08 2.50
C TYR A 18 -1.52 4.88 3.50
N GLY A 19 -1.45 5.48 4.68
CA GLY A 19 -2.47 5.30 5.72
C GLY A 19 -2.54 3.87 6.27
N CYS A 20 -1.44 3.13 6.19
CA CYS A 20 -1.31 1.76 6.69
C CYS A 20 -0.63 1.74 8.06
N LEU A 21 -1.08 0.83 8.95
CA LEU A 21 -0.52 0.69 10.30
C LEU A 21 0.90 0.12 10.28
N LEU A 22 1.13 -0.86 9.42
CA LEU A 22 2.39 -1.57 9.29
C LEU A 22 2.66 -1.85 7.82
N LEU A 23 3.88 -1.55 7.38
CA LEU A 23 4.37 -1.91 6.05
C LEU A 23 5.59 -2.81 6.18
N VAL A 24 5.64 -3.84 5.35
CA VAL A 24 6.79 -4.73 5.23
C VAL A 24 7.28 -4.78 3.78
N GLY A 25 8.56 -5.07 3.60
CA GLY A 25 9.13 -5.33 2.28
C GLY A 25 8.93 -6.79 1.84
N GLU A 26 9.24 -7.06 0.58
CA GLU A 26 9.08 -8.37 -0.05
C GLU A 26 9.80 -9.50 0.70
N ALA A 27 11.01 -9.25 1.22
CA ALA A 27 11.77 -10.27 1.94
C ALA A 27 11.06 -10.72 3.24
N THR A 28 10.45 -9.81 3.98
CA THR A 28 9.67 -10.14 5.18
C THR A 28 8.37 -10.86 4.80
N TYR A 29 7.68 -10.36 3.77
CA TYR A 29 6.49 -11.01 3.22
C TYR A 29 6.75 -12.47 2.84
N ASP A 30 7.82 -12.75 2.10
CA ASP A 30 8.16 -14.12 1.65
C ASP A 30 8.41 -15.08 2.81
N LEU A 31 8.93 -14.59 3.92
CA LEU A 31 9.20 -15.40 5.12
C LEU A 31 7.96 -15.68 5.97
N THR A 32 6.93 -14.85 5.87
CA THR A 32 5.81 -14.85 6.83
C THR A 32 4.42 -14.88 6.19
N LYS A 33 4.34 -15.02 4.86
CA LYS A 33 3.07 -15.00 4.10
C LYS A 33 2.12 -16.16 4.42
N ASP A 34 2.64 -17.24 4.98
CA ASP A 34 1.81 -18.39 5.39
C ASP A 34 1.18 -18.17 6.78
N ASP A 35 1.76 -17.26 7.59
CA ASP A 35 1.31 -16.97 8.94
C ASP A 35 0.36 -15.77 9.01
N PHE A 36 0.49 -14.82 8.05
CA PHE A 36 -0.25 -13.56 8.07
C PHE A 36 -0.94 -13.29 6.73
N PHE A 37 -2.13 -12.67 6.83
CA PHE A 37 -2.84 -12.17 5.68
C PHE A 37 -2.34 -10.77 5.29
N TYR A 38 -1.84 -10.65 4.09
CA TYR A 38 -1.25 -9.44 3.53
C TYR A 38 -2.03 -8.89 2.35
N LEU A 39 -1.95 -7.56 2.16
CA LEU A 39 -2.28 -6.94 0.88
C LEU A 39 -1.04 -6.24 0.31
N LYS A 40 -0.86 -6.35 -1.01
CA LYS A 40 0.15 -5.56 -1.73
C LYS A 40 -0.26 -4.09 -1.69
N VAL A 41 0.62 -3.21 -1.23
CA VAL A 41 0.34 -1.78 -1.10
C VAL A 41 0.79 -0.99 -2.33
N ASP A 42 2.03 -1.20 -2.75
CA ASP A 42 2.62 -0.50 -3.92
C ASP A 42 3.93 -1.16 -4.35
N GLU A 43 4.52 -0.61 -5.41
CA GLU A 43 5.86 -0.93 -5.86
C GLU A 43 6.70 0.35 -5.90
N LEU A 44 7.71 0.44 -5.02
CA LEU A 44 8.54 1.62 -4.87
C LEU A 44 9.72 1.58 -5.84
N ALA A 45 9.83 2.58 -6.69
CA ALA A 45 11.02 2.77 -7.50
C ALA A 45 12.24 3.07 -6.61
N VAL A 46 13.32 2.32 -6.79
CA VAL A 46 14.59 2.55 -6.09
C VAL A 46 15.56 3.22 -7.05
N LYS A 47 16.11 4.37 -6.63
CA LYS A 47 17.09 5.11 -7.43
C LYS A 47 18.29 4.21 -7.76
N GLY A 48 18.51 4.01 -9.06
CA GLY A 48 19.64 3.17 -9.56
C GLY A 48 19.31 1.68 -9.69
N LYS A 49 18.08 1.23 -9.42
CA LYS A 49 17.62 -0.13 -9.70
C LYS A 49 16.48 -0.10 -10.72
N THR A 50 16.47 -1.06 -11.65
CA THR A 50 15.41 -1.23 -12.66
C THR A 50 14.19 -1.95 -12.11
N ILE A 51 14.29 -2.57 -10.92
CA ILE A 51 13.23 -3.34 -10.28
C ILE A 51 12.78 -2.58 -9.05
N GLY A 52 11.48 -2.33 -8.94
CA GLY A 52 10.87 -1.74 -7.76
C GLY A 52 10.88 -2.69 -6.55
N ILE A 53 10.80 -2.14 -5.35
CA ILE A 53 10.58 -2.92 -4.12
C ILE A 53 9.09 -2.98 -3.86
N ARG A 54 8.53 -4.20 -3.84
CA ARG A 54 7.15 -4.42 -3.43
C ARG A 54 7.01 -4.23 -1.93
N ILE A 55 5.97 -3.53 -1.54
CA ILE A 55 5.62 -3.33 -0.14
C ILE A 55 4.22 -3.86 0.13
N TYR A 56 4.05 -4.40 1.32
CA TYR A 56 2.81 -5.06 1.77
C TYR A 56 2.38 -4.51 3.11
N THR A 57 1.08 -4.57 3.40
CA THR A 57 0.53 -4.34 4.75
C THR A 57 -0.04 -5.63 5.30
N VAL A 58 0.18 -5.89 6.58
CA VAL A 58 -0.44 -7.00 7.29
C VAL A 58 -1.79 -6.56 7.85
N LEU A 59 -2.82 -7.37 7.67
CA LEU A 59 -4.16 -7.07 8.19
C LEU A 59 -4.57 -7.97 9.35
N SER A 60 -4.11 -9.22 9.37
CA SER A 60 -4.42 -10.19 10.43
C SER A 60 -3.48 -11.38 10.37
N GLU A 61 -3.51 -12.22 11.41
CA GLU A 61 -3.01 -13.59 11.31
C GLU A 61 -3.87 -14.39 10.34
N MET A 62 -3.26 -15.31 9.59
CA MET A 62 -3.94 -16.11 8.57
C MET A 62 -5.03 -16.99 9.21
N ASP A 63 -4.71 -17.65 10.32
CA ASP A 63 -5.65 -18.49 11.06
C ASP A 63 -6.87 -17.72 11.56
N TRP A 64 -6.68 -16.48 11.98
CA TRP A 64 -7.78 -15.62 12.40
C TRP A 64 -8.67 -15.23 11.23
N MET A 65 -8.07 -14.82 10.12
CA MET A 65 -8.77 -14.43 8.90
C MET A 65 -9.63 -15.57 8.38
N MET A 66 -9.09 -16.77 8.25
CA MET A 66 -9.80 -17.94 7.73
C MET A 66 -11.00 -18.36 8.59
N LYS A 67 -10.97 -18.05 9.91
CA LYS A 67 -12.06 -18.41 10.84
C LYS A 67 -13.12 -17.34 10.97
N ASN A 68 -12.80 -16.07 10.74
CA ASN A 68 -13.65 -14.94 11.12
C ASN A 68 -14.16 -14.11 9.95
N THR A 69 -13.54 -14.22 8.78
CA THR A 69 -13.92 -13.40 7.64
C THR A 69 -13.72 -14.14 6.32
N ASP A 70 -14.37 -13.65 5.27
CA ASP A 70 -14.14 -14.06 3.88
C ASP A 70 -13.70 -12.82 3.08
N TRP A 71 -12.39 -12.54 3.12
CA TRP A 71 -11.80 -11.40 2.40
C TRP A 71 -11.29 -11.75 0.99
N ALA A 72 -11.44 -13.00 0.53
CA ALA A 72 -10.87 -13.46 -0.74
C ALA A 72 -11.39 -12.67 -1.94
N MET A 73 -12.67 -12.31 -1.96
CA MET A 73 -13.22 -11.47 -3.04
C MET A 73 -12.68 -10.05 -2.98
N ALA A 74 -12.58 -9.47 -1.80
CA ALA A 74 -12.04 -8.13 -1.60
C ALA A 74 -10.54 -8.07 -1.98
N GLU A 75 -9.76 -9.10 -1.66
CA GLU A 75 -8.37 -9.25 -2.08
C GLU A 75 -8.27 -9.26 -3.62
N THR A 76 -9.08 -10.06 -4.30
CA THR A 76 -9.12 -10.11 -5.77
C THR A 76 -9.47 -8.76 -6.38
N GLN A 77 -10.41 -8.03 -5.79
CA GLN A 77 -10.77 -6.67 -6.24
C GLN A 77 -9.65 -5.67 -5.98
N HIS A 78 -8.93 -5.80 -4.86
CA HIS A 78 -7.76 -4.98 -4.54
C HIS A 78 -6.65 -5.16 -5.58
N GLU A 79 -6.33 -6.40 -5.95
CA GLU A 79 -5.35 -6.67 -7.01
C GLU A 79 -5.80 -6.10 -8.37
N ARG A 80 -7.08 -6.25 -8.72
CA ARG A 80 -7.65 -5.69 -9.94
C ARG A 80 -7.62 -4.16 -9.96
N MET A 81 -7.75 -3.50 -8.82
CA MET A 81 -7.60 -2.05 -8.71
C MET A 81 -6.18 -1.61 -9.14
N HIS A 82 -5.14 -2.32 -8.70
CA HIS A 82 -3.76 -2.06 -9.13
C HIS A 82 -3.56 -2.31 -10.63
N GLU A 83 -4.18 -3.38 -11.16
CA GLU A 83 -4.15 -3.68 -12.58
C GLU A 83 -4.82 -2.57 -13.40
N TYR A 84 -5.98 -2.09 -13.00
CA TYR A 84 -6.65 -0.98 -13.68
C TYR A 84 -5.80 0.29 -13.65
N TYR A 85 -5.19 0.60 -12.53
CA TYR A 85 -4.31 1.75 -12.41
C TYR A 85 -3.11 1.65 -13.37
N SER A 86 -2.39 0.53 -13.39
CA SER A 86 -1.22 0.35 -14.27
C SER A 86 -1.58 0.36 -15.76
N ASN A 87 -2.82 0.02 -16.11
CA ASN A 87 -3.36 0.10 -17.47
C ASN A 87 -4.06 1.43 -17.77
N GLN A 88 -3.82 2.48 -16.96
CA GLN A 88 -4.38 3.83 -17.13
C GLN A 88 -5.92 3.87 -17.09
N ARG A 89 -6.57 2.83 -16.54
CA ARG A 89 -8.02 2.74 -16.34
C ARG A 89 -8.39 3.37 -14.98
N PHE A 90 -8.09 4.64 -14.81
CA PHE A 90 -8.19 5.32 -13.51
C PHE A 90 -9.61 5.40 -12.96
N ASP A 91 -10.63 5.58 -13.82
CA ASP A 91 -12.03 5.61 -13.37
C ASP A 91 -12.49 4.25 -12.83
N ASP A 92 -12.04 3.15 -13.45
CA ASP A 92 -12.31 1.80 -12.96
C ASP A 92 -11.57 1.52 -11.64
N ALA A 93 -10.33 1.98 -11.51
CA ALA A 93 -9.58 1.89 -10.26
C ALA A 93 -10.26 2.67 -9.13
N ILE A 94 -10.74 3.91 -9.39
CA ILE A 94 -11.46 4.74 -8.43
C ILE A 94 -12.76 4.05 -7.99
N ARG A 95 -13.50 3.43 -8.91
CA ARG A 95 -14.73 2.69 -8.58
C ARG A 95 -14.41 1.57 -7.59
N LEU A 96 -13.40 0.73 -7.88
CA LEU A 96 -13.00 -0.34 -6.97
C LEU A 96 -12.50 0.19 -5.62
N CYS A 97 -11.76 1.30 -5.59
CA CYS A 97 -11.38 1.94 -4.32
C CYS A 97 -12.60 2.31 -3.47
N ASN A 98 -13.67 2.86 -4.08
CA ASN A 98 -14.89 3.18 -3.36
C ASN A 98 -15.61 1.93 -2.84
N ASP A 99 -15.68 0.88 -3.64
CA ASP A 99 -16.30 -0.40 -3.26
C ASP A 99 -15.55 -1.05 -2.09
N LEU A 100 -14.22 -0.92 -2.06
CA LEU A 100 -13.33 -1.50 -1.05
C LEU A 100 -13.21 -0.68 0.25
N MET A 101 -13.78 0.53 0.32
CA MET A 101 -13.63 1.45 1.47
C MET A 101 -13.96 0.84 2.83
N ASN A 102 -14.97 -0.03 2.87
CA ASN A 102 -15.46 -0.66 4.11
C ASN A 102 -15.06 -2.13 4.22
N GLU A 103 -14.38 -2.67 3.20
CA GLU A 103 -13.82 -4.00 3.27
C GLU A 103 -12.65 -4.06 4.27
N PHE A 104 -12.23 -5.24 4.63
CA PHE A 104 -11.15 -5.46 5.60
C PHE A 104 -11.39 -4.73 6.94
N ASP A 105 -12.66 -4.70 7.39
CA ASP A 105 -13.10 -3.98 8.60
C ASP A 105 -12.76 -2.48 8.58
N GLY A 106 -12.70 -1.89 7.39
CA GLY A 106 -12.36 -0.47 7.20
C GLY A 106 -10.89 -0.12 7.46
N LYS A 107 -10.02 -1.11 7.72
CA LYS A 107 -8.59 -0.89 8.01
C LYS A 107 -7.85 -0.19 6.86
N MET A 108 -8.33 -0.35 5.63
CA MET A 108 -7.72 0.18 4.41
C MET A 108 -8.39 1.48 3.90
N LYS A 109 -9.29 2.08 4.65
CA LYS A 109 -10.04 3.26 4.21
C LYS A 109 -9.14 4.44 3.80
N ASN A 110 -8.13 4.78 4.60
CA ASN A 110 -7.20 5.86 4.29
C ASN A 110 -6.35 5.55 3.06
N TYR A 111 -5.98 4.29 2.89
CA TYR A 111 -5.25 3.80 1.73
C TYR A 111 -6.06 4.00 0.44
N TYR A 112 -7.32 3.56 0.40
CA TYR A 112 -8.16 3.73 -0.79
C TYR A 112 -8.48 5.21 -1.06
N THR A 113 -8.61 6.03 -0.03
CA THR A 113 -8.76 7.48 -0.20
C THR A 113 -7.53 8.09 -0.90
N MET A 114 -6.33 7.73 -0.48
CA MET A 114 -5.09 8.17 -1.13
C MET A 114 -5.00 7.69 -2.59
N TRP A 115 -5.43 6.44 -2.88
CA TRP A 115 -5.42 5.92 -4.24
C TRP A 115 -6.42 6.64 -5.15
N ILE A 116 -7.59 7.03 -4.65
CA ILE A 116 -8.54 7.86 -5.40
C ILE A 116 -7.89 9.21 -5.77
N GLU A 117 -7.28 9.89 -4.79
CA GLU A 117 -6.59 11.17 -5.04
C GLU A 117 -5.44 11.01 -6.06
N ARG A 118 -4.68 9.90 -5.97
CA ARG A 118 -3.62 9.56 -6.92
C ARG A 118 -4.18 9.33 -8.33
N CYS A 119 -5.24 8.55 -8.48
CA CYS A 119 -5.88 8.31 -9.76
C CYS A 119 -6.39 9.61 -10.41
N GLU A 120 -7.07 10.46 -9.63
CA GLU A 120 -7.55 11.76 -10.13
C GLU A 120 -6.38 12.66 -10.58
N PHE A 121 -5.27 12.67 -9.84
CA PHE A 121 -4.07 13.38 -10.26
C PHE A 121 -3.49 12.80 -11.56
N MET A 122 -3.37 11.48 -11.67
CA MET A 122 -2.79 10.82 -12.85
C MET A 122 -3.62 11.04 -14.12
N LYS A 123 -4.94 11.17 -14.03
CA LYS A 123 -5.81 11.56 -15.16
C LYS A 123 -5.43 12.90 -15.79
N THR A 124 -4.78 13.78 -15.05
CA THR A 124 -4.33 15.09 -15.53
C THR A 124 -2.92 15.09 -16.11
N GLN A 125 -2.20 13.97 -16.01
CA GLN A 125 -0.80 13.89 -16.47
C GLN A 125 -0.70 13.38 -17.90
N PRO A 126 0.25 13.89 -18.69
CA PRO A 126 0.58 13.30 -19.97
C PRO A 126 1.31 11.97 -19.75
N LEU A 127 0.62 10.85 -19.93
CA LEU A 127 1.18 9.51 -19.76
C LEU A 127 1.45 8.87 -21.12
N GLU A 128 2.59 8.21 -21.24
CA GLU A 128 2.91 7.41 -22.42
C GLU A 128 2.06 6.12 -22.45
N PRO A 129 1.77 5.56 -23.62
CA PRO A 129 0.96 4.34 -23.73
C PRO A 129 1.57 3.12 -23.04
N ASP A 130 2.90 3.07 -22.89
CA ASP A 130 3.67 2.02 -22.24
C ASP A 130 4.02 2.32 -20.77
N TRP A 131 3.35 3.31 -20.16
CA TRP A 131 3.54 3.63 -18.75
C TRP A 131 3.24 2.40 -17.85
N ASN A 132 4.18 2.07 -17.00
CA ASN A 132 4.20 0.82 -16.22
C ASN A 132 3.55 0.92 -14.82
N GLY A 133 2.79 1.98 -14.53
CA GLY A 133 2.14 2.18 -13.22
C GLY A 133 3.04 2.79 -12.16
N VAL A 134 4.31 3.09 -12.45
CA VAL A 134 5.20 3.71 -11.45
C VAL A 134 4.81 5.17 -11.20
N PHE A 135 4.48 5.49 -9.96
CA PHE A 135 4.20 6.86 -9.52
C PHE A 135 5.50 7.54 -9.07
N ILE A 136 5.87 8.60 -9.78
CA ILE A 136 7.00 9.46 -9.39
C ILE A 136 6.42 10.71 -8.73
N ALA A 137 6.52 10.80 -7.41
CA ALA A 137 6.10 11.99 -6.66
C ALA A 137 7.03 13.17 -6.97
N THR A 138 6.74 13.91 -8.03
CA THR A 138 7.47 15.14 -8.41
C THR A 138 7.00 16.37 -7.64
N THR A 139 5.81 16.28 -7.03
CA THR A 139 5.22 17.36 -6.21
C THR A 139 4.56 16.75 -4.99
N LYS A 140 4.76 17.35 -3.82
CA LYS A 140 4.00 16.98 -2.62
C LYS A 140 2.51 17.19 -2.92
N LEU A 141 1.74 16.12 -3.07
CA LEU A 141 0.29 16.19 -3.06
C LEU A 141 -0.11 17.05 -1.85
N LYS A 142 -0.89 18.10 -2.08
CA LYS A 142 -1.35 18.97 -0.99
C LYS A 142 -2.09 18.09 0.02
N LYS A 143 -1.52 17.93 1.22
CA LYS A 143 -2.15 17.20 2.31
C LYS A 143 -3.53 17.77 2.53
N SER A 144 -4.58 16.99 2.33
CA SER A 144 -5.90 17.34 2.85
C SER A 144 -5.77 17.43 4.38
N LYS A 145 -6.26 18.54 4.94
CA LYS A 145 -6.19 18.87 6.38
C LYS A 145 -7.17 18.00 7.18
N LYS A 146 -6.95 16.68 7.23
CA LYS A 146 -7.64 15.80 8.18
C LYS A 146 -6.79 14.56 8.45
N CYS A 147 -5.61 14.74 9.03
CA CYS A 147 -4.94 13.67 9.75
C CYS A 147 -5.37 13.78 11.22
N LEU A 148 -6.10 12.77 11.68
CA LEU A 148 -6.36 12.53 13.11
C LEU A 148 -5.04 12.42 13.87
N ASP A 149 -5.06 12.87 15.13
CA ASP A 149 -3.99 12.77 16.10
C ASP A 149 -3.40 11.36 16.18
N MET A 150 -2.08 11.28 15.96
CA MET A 150 -1.35 10.04 15.80
C MET A 150 -0.36 9.77 16.94
N ASP A 151 -0.72 10.07 18.18
CA ASP A 151 0.13 9.76 19.35
C ASP A 151 0.12 8.27 19.77
N GLN A 152 -0.64 7.41 19.09
CA GLN A 152 -0.69 5.97 19.39
C GLN A 152 0.21 5.09 18.48
N PHE A 153 0.97 5.68 17.54
CA PHE A 153 1.66 4.90 16.48
C PHE A 153 3.12 4.51 16.77
N LEU A 154 3.67 4.92 17.93
CA LEU A 154 5.11 4.78 18.19
C LEU A 154 5.56 3.41 18.74
N VAL A 155 4.66 2.45 18.96
CA VAL A 155 5.00 1.22 19.71
C VAL A 155 5.32 0.01 18.79
N TYR A 156 4.89 0.01 17.54
CA TYR A 156 5.02 -1.19 16.68
C TYR A 156 6.20 -1.20 15.69
N SER A 157 6.89 -0.09 15.47
CA SER A 157 8.04 -0.06 14.56
C SER A 157 9.32 -0.71 15.11
N MET A 158 9.35 -1.04 16.42
CA MET A 158 10.54 -1.59 17.08
C MET A 158 10.61 -3.13 17.13
N LEU A 159 9.59 -3.85 16.64
CA LEU A 159 9.54 -5.31 16.76
C LEU A 159 10.01 -6.09 15.54
N VAL A 160 10.39 -5.44 14.45
CA VAL A 160 10.78 -6.12 13.20
C VAL A 160 12.31 -6.34 13.06
N ASP A 161 13.11 -5.84 13.99
CA ASP A 161 14.58 -5.97 13.93
C ASP A 161 15.15 -7.11 14.80
N TRP A 162 14.29 -8.03 15.33
CA TRP A 162 14.79 -9.09 16.20
C TRP A 162 14.25 -10.49 15.84
N PHE A 163 14.42 -10.89 14.58
CA PHE A 163 14.50 -12.32 14.22
C PHE A 163 15.43 -12.51 13.02
#